data_0a91ba3bafd0f0ce07e726b62a82b352
#
_entry.id   0a91ba3bafd0f0ce07e726b62a82b352
#
_cell.length_a   1.000
_cell.length_b   1.000
_cell.length_c   1.000
_cell.angle_alpha   90.00
_cell.angle_beta   90.00
_cell.angle_gamma   90.00
#
_symmetry.space_group_name_H-M   'P 1'
#
loop_
_entity.id
_entity.type
_entity.pdbx_description
1 polymer ?
#
loop_
_entity_poly.entity_id
_entity_poly.type
_entity_poly.pdbx_seq_one_letter_code
_entity_poly.pdbx_strand_id
1 'polypeptide(L)'
;MAPQRFIVKLRATSGSSGQQAVPERISALAARNGLTAAEVRHIVSGMHLLQVQTASGGEQPAQTLARLRADPEVEYAEVDERRHAHTTANDSLFVNQWYLQNSQPSATDAISAWNTTTGSPGLVIADLDTGVRFDHPDLRNANANRLLPGYNMISNPTVANNTTGRGADASDPGDWVSAGDLKNPVFANCKAANSSWHGTRVAGILAAITNNQTGIAGMSWEGWVEPVRVLGKCGGYDSDIIAGMAWAAGNRVDGVPDNPYPARIINMSLGSAGSCPESYRVIIEQLAAQGVLMVVSAGNKGGPVDTPANCSGVAGIAGLRQAGTKVGYSSLGPEIALSAPAGNCVNSGAGQPCLFSIETTTNTGTTVPATNTYTDELNFNVGTSFSAPIVSGIAGLMLAVNGNLTPGQLIARLQGGATTPFPVSTDSTVPTCHVPVNANDLQSSECNCTTQTCGAGMASANGAVFQALRPIAAVALPTGFSAGSRLVLDGSGSAAACNATLAGYHWRVLQPSSNPPAITNPDSARASILAPAAPTRYTLLLTVTDSYGRNDSATVVLQSDQATTTAPAGAGGSPCLAAVSYSVPPPNSPAVASSSGGGGGGGGGGGAIDVLTLLALALGGRHSSRCAASSHGRCARR
;
A
#
# COMPACT_ATOMS: atom_id res chain seq x y z
N MET A 1 -17.75 -17.78 -27.22
CA MET A 1 -16.77 -17.87 -26.16
C MET A 1 -15.40 -18.12 -26.77
N ALA A 2 -14.34 -17.50 -26.24
CA ALA A 2 -12.99 -17.78 -26.73
C ALA A 2 -12.60 -19.22 -26.36
N PRO A 3 -11.91 -19.95 -27.24
CA PRO A 3 -11.45 -21.31 -26.95
C PRO A 3 -10.45 -21.30 -25.79
N GLN A 4 -10.51 -22.31 -24.93
CA GLN A 4 -9.54 -22.50 -23.85
C GLN A 4 -8.25 -23.11 -24.43
N ARG A 5 -7.11 -22.63 -23.96
CA ARG A 5 -5.78 -23.05 -24.43
C ARG A 5 -4.94 -23.55 -23.26
N PHE A 6 -4.28 -24.70 -23.44
CA PHE A 6 -3.43 -25.31 -22.42
C PHE A 6 -2.11 -25.76 -23.03
N ILE A 7 -1.03 -25.62 -22.28
CA ILE A 7 0.25 -26.26 -22.57
C ILE A 7 0.27 -27.57 -21.79
N VAL A 8 0.46 -28.71 -22.49
CA VAL A 8 0.41 -30.04 -21.89
C VAL A 8 1.69 -30.78 -22.26
N LYS A 9 2.31 -31.44 -21.27
CA LYS A 9 3.40 -32.39 -21.46
C LYS A 9 3.00 -33.76 -20.89
N LEU A 10 3.17 -34.78 -21.71
CA LEU A 10 2.90 -36.17 -21.31
C LEU A 10 4.17 -36.81 -20.76
N ARG A 11 3.99 -37.72 -19.79
CA ARG A 11 5.06 -38.58 -19.29
C ARG A 11 5.63 -39.45 -20.39
N ALA A 12 6.94 -39.68 -20.35
CA ALA A 12 7.58 -40.62 -21.26
C ALA A 12 7.06 -42.04 -21.03
N THR A 13 6.64 -42.73 -22.07
CA THR A 13 6.28 -44.14 -22.00
C THR A 13 7.56 -45.00 -22.12
N SER A 14 7.88 -45.78 -21.09
CA SER A 14 8.89 -46.79 -21.13
C SER A 14 8.33 -48.04 -21.85
N GLY A 15 8.67 -48.24 -23.13
CA GLY A 15 8.32 -49.46 -23.86
C GLY A 15 8.24 -49.27 -25.36
N SER A 16 9.02 -50.05 -26.08
CA SER A 16 9.14 -50.10 -27.51
C SER A 16 7.91 -50.67 -28.22
N SER A 17 7.73 -50.25 -29.48
CA SER A 17 6.86 -50.77 -30.53
C SER A 17 5.36 -50.41 -30.40
N GLY A 18 5.03 -49.29 -30.97
CA GLY A 18 3.67 -48.80 -31.18
C GLY A 18 3.53 -47.32 -30.78
N GLN A 19 4.44 -46.47 -31.28
CA GLN A 19 4.34 -45.03 -31.01
C GLN A 19 3.15 -44.45 -31.76
N GLN A 20 2.01 -44.38 -31.09
CA GLN A 20 1.00 -43.37 -31.45
C GLN A 20 1.70 -42.01 -31.48
N ALA A 21 1.52 -41.23 -32.53
CA ALA A 21 2.07 -39.90 -32.60
C ALA A 21 1.60 -39.10 -31.38
N VAL A 22 2.47 -38.30 -30.78
CA VAL A 22 2.17 -37.58 -29.54
C VAL A 22 0.95 -36.67 -29.69
N PRO A 23 0.65 -36.02 -30.84
CA PRO A 23 -0.61 -35.31 -31.07
C PRO A 23 -1.84 -36.18 -30.92
N GLU A 24 -1.80 -37.44 -31.34
CA GLU A 24 -2.92 -38.39 -31.16
C GLU A 24 -3.14 -38.74 -29.70
N ARG A 25 -2.06 -38.90 -28.90
CA ARG A 25 -2.14 -39.11 -27.46
C ARG A 25 -2.73 -37.89 -26.73
N ILE A 26 -2.38 -36.67 -27.14
CA ILE A 26 -2.98 -35.44 -26.58
C ILE A 26 -4.46 -35.34 -26.96
N SER A 27 -4.82 -35.71 -28.19
CA SER A 27 -6.24 -35.75 -28.61
C SER A 27 -7.02 -36.82 -27.83
N ALA A 28 -6.43 -37.99 -27.57
CA ALA A 28 -7.02 -39.04 -26.75
C ALA A 28 -7.13 -38.60 -25.28
N LEU A 29 -6.14 -37.87 -24.75
CA LEU A 29 -6.19 -37.26 -23.43
C LEU A 29 -7.38 -36.29 -23.32
N ALA A 30 -7.56 -35.41 -24.30
CA ALA A 30 -8.69 -34.47 -24.34
C ALA A 30 -10.01 -35.24 -24.31
N ALA A 31 -10.18 -36.25 -25.17
CA ALA A 31 -11.39 -37.07 -25.25
C ALA A 31 -11.70 -37.80 -23.92
N ARG A 32 -10.70 -38.40 -23.26
CA ARG A 32 -10.86 -39.06 -21.95
C ARG A 32 -11.33 -38.09 -20.86
N ASN A 33 -10.91 -36.84 -20.96
CA ASN A 33 -11.30 -35.79 -20.02
C ASN A 33 -12.59 -35.05 -20.45
N GLY A 34 -13.34 -35.59 -21.42
CA GLY A 34 -14.60 -35.01 -21.88
C GLY A 34 -14.43 -33.68 -22.61
N LEU A 35 -13.25 -33.44 -23.22
CA LEU A 35 -12.92 -32.22 -23.93
C LEU A 35 -12.90 -32.48 -25.44
N THR A 36 -13.39 -31.50 -26.21
CA THR A 36 -13.27 -31.52 -27.68
C THR A 36 -12.05 -30.70 -28.08
N ALA A 37 -10.97 -31.39 -28.52
CA ALA A 37 -9.79 -30.71 -29.02
C ALA A 37 -10.12 -29.99 -30.34
N ALA A 38 -9.88 -28.68 -30.39
CA ALA A 38 -10.00 -27.87 -31.61
C ALA A 38 -8.66 -27.76 -32.33
N GLU A 39 -7.55 -27.76 -31.58
CA GLU A 39 -6.18 -27.74 -32.10
C GLU A 39 -5.27 -28.50 -31.16
N VAL A 40 -4.36 -29.33 -31.73
CA VAL A 40 -3.24 -29.93 -31.02
C VAL A 40 -1.97 -29.63 -31.82
N ARG A 41 -1.00 -28.95 -31.20
CA ARG A 41 0.23 -28.52 -31.87
C ARG A 41 1.46 -28.75 -30.98
N HIS A 42 2.48 -29.34 -31.55
CA HIS A 42 3.78 -29.45 -30.89
C HIS A 42 4.43 -28.08 -30.72
N ILE A 43 4.98 -27.79 -29.56
CA ILE A 43 5.73 -26.57 -29.24
C ILE A 43 7.21 -26.88 -29.27
N VAL A 44 7.73 -27.50 -28.22
CA VAL A 44 9.16 -27.90 -28.08
C VAL A 44 9.28 -28.87 -26.89
N SER A 45 10.33 -29.71 -26.88
CA SER A 45 10.67 -30.56 -25.71
C SER A 45 9.52 -31.41 -25.16
N GLY A 46 8.65 -31.92 -26.06
CA GLY A 46 7.49 -32.73 -25.67
C GLY A 46 6.30 -31.94 -25.13
N MET A 47 6.37 -30.63 -25.13
CA MET A 47 5.24 -29.73 -24.83
C MET A 47 4.33 -29.58 -26.05
N HIS A 48 3.04 -29.57 -25.78
CA HIS A 48 2.01 -29.42 -26.82
C HIS A 48 0.99 -28.39 -26.40
N LEU A 49 0.56 -27.57 -27.37
CA LEU A 49 -0.64 -26.76 -27.24
C LEU A 49 -1.84 -27.68 -27.41
N LEU A 50 -2.75 -27.65 -26.45
CA LEU A 50 -4.11 -28.20 -26.57
C LEU A 50 -5.11 -27.05 -26.51
N GLN A 51 -5.77 -26.78 -27.61
CA GLN A 51 -6.89 -25.85 -27.66
C GLN A 51 -8.19 -26.64 -27.66
N VAL A 52 -9.10 -26.31 -26.74
CA VAL A 52 -10.39 -26.98 -26.60
C VAL A 52 -11.53 -26.03 -26.86
N GLN A 53 -12.59 -26.56 -27.48
CA GLN A 53 -13.86 -25.85 -27.59
C GLN A 53 -14.59 -25.92 -26.26
N THR A 54 -15.08 -24.79 -25.76
CA THR A 54 -15.96 -24.78 -24.59
C THR A 54 -17.35 -25.24 -25.02
N ALA A 55 -17.79 -26.36 -24.45
CA ALA A 55 -19.18 -26.79 -24.58
C ALA A 55 -20.13 -25.71 -24.03
N SER A 56 -21.39 -25.73 -24.49
CA SER A 56 -22.43 -24.74 -24.17
C SER A 56 -22.86 -24.70 -22.70
N GLY A 57 -21.98 -24.96 -21.76
CA GLY A 57 -22.19 -24.97 -20.31
C GLY A 57 -21.17 -24.17 -19.51
N GLY A 58 -20.18 -23.54 -20.14
CA GLY A 58 -19.32 -22.56 -19.47
C GLY A 58 -18.32 -23.12 -18.46
N GLU A 59 -17.78 -24.33 -18.67
CA GLU A 59 -16.72 -24.85 -17.78
C GLU A 59 -15.52 -23.91 -17.74
N GLN A 60 -15.06 -23.60 -16.53
CA GLN A 60 -13.96 -22.68 -16.31
C GLN A 60 -12.59 -23.33 -16.62
N PRO A 61 -11.59 -22.59 -17.12
CA PRO A 61 -10.26 -23.11 -17.44
C PRO A 61 -9.61 -23.84 -16.27
N ALA A 62 -9.84 -23.41 -15.04
CA ALA A 62 -9.29 -24.04 -13.84
C ALA A 62 -9.84 -25.48 -13.61
N GLN A 63 -11.11 -25.72 -13.91
CA GLN A 63 -11.72 -27.07 -13.79
C GLN A 63 -11.15 -28.00 -14.86
N THR A 64 -11.06 -27.53 -16.10
CA THR A 64 -10.42 -28.25 -17.19
C THR A 64 -8.95 -28.57 -16.87
N LEU A 65 -8.22 -27.58 -16.36
CA LEU A 65 -6.82 -27.76 -15.93
C LEU A 65 -6.66 -28.79 -14.82
N ALA A 66 -7.57 -28.77 -13.81
CA ALA A 66 -7.56 -29.73 -12.72
C ALA A 66 -7.73 -31.18 -13.22
N ARG A 67 -8.64 -31.39 -14.17
CA ARG A 67 -8.85 -32.72 -14.79
C ARG A 67 -7.63 -33.15 -15.60
N LEU A 68 -7.06 -32.27 -16.42
CA LEU A 68 -5.86 -32.56 -17.20
C LEU A 68 -4.69 -32.95 -16.27
N ARG A 69 -4.52 -32.25 -15.15
CA ARG A 69 -3.46 -32.55 -14.16
C ARG A 69 -3.70 -33.85 -13.40
N ALA A 70 -4.95 -34.25 -13.24
CA ALA A 70 -5.31 -35.52 -12.57
C ALA A 70 -5.09 -36.76 -13.46
N ASP A 71 -4.95 -36.60 -14.78
CA ASP A 71 -4.72 -37.71 -15.70
C ASP A 71 -3.29 -38.27 -15.52
N PRO A 72 -3.14 -39.60 -15.29
CA PRO A 72 -1.85 -40.23 -14.97
C PRO A 72 -0.80 -40.12 -16.10
N GLU A 73 -1.23 -39.90 -17.35
CA GLU A 73 -0.31 -39.69 -18.48
C GLU A 73 0.29 -38.27 -18.52
N VAL A 74 -0.27 -37.33 -17.77
CA VAL A 74 0.17 -35.93 -17.77
C VAL A 74 1.34 -35.77 -16.80
N GLU A 75 2.45 -35.24 -17.31
CA GLU A 75 3.59 -34.81 -16.50
C GLU A 75 3.28 -33.47 -15.86
N TYR A 76 2.83 -32.51 -16.68
CA TYR A 76 2.23 -31.25 -16.23
C TYR A 76 1.26 -30.69 -17.29
N ALA A 77 0.35 -29.84 -16.81
CA ALA A 77 -0.50 -29.00 -17.65
C ALA A 77 -0.64 -27.61 -17.02
N GLU A 78 -0.68 -26.58 -17.88
CA GLU A 78 -0.86 -25.18 -17.49
C GLU A 78 -1.71 -24.43 -18.51
N VAL A 79 -2.28 -23.31 -18.13
CA VAL A 79 -3.00 -22.45 -19.06
C VAL A 79 -2.00 -21.78 -20.01
N ASP A 80 -2.27 -21.78 -21.32
CA ASP A 80 -1.51 -21.02 -22.30
C ASP A 80 -1.97 -19.56 -22.27
N GLU A 81 -1.31 -18.78 -21.44
CA GLU A 81 -1.63 -17.38 -21.23
C GLU A 81 -1.02 -16.47 -22.30
N ARG A 82 -1.76 -15.44 -22.66
CA ARG A 82 -1.22 -14.38 -23.52
C ARG A 82 -0.27 -13.52 -22.70
N ARG A 83 0.97 -13.39 -23.17
CA ARG A 83 1.96 -12.47 -22.61
C ARG A 83 1.98 -11.17 -23.40
N HIS A 84 2.20 -10.06 -22.70
CA HIS A 84 2.34 -8.73 -23.27
C HIS A 84 3.77 -8.23 -23.03
N ALA A 85 4.21 -7.23 -23.80
CA ALA A 85 5.43 -6.49 -23.47
C ALA A 85 5.24 -5.81 -22.11
N HIS A 86 6.32 -5.72 -21.32
CA HIS A 86 6.25 -5.05 -20.02
C HIS A 86 5.80 -3.60 -20.19
N THR A 87 4.86 -3.19 -19.35
CA THR A 87 4.36 -1.83 -19.29
C THR A 87 5.33 -0.99 -18.50
N THR A 88 6.07 -0.11 -19.18
CA THR A 88 6.96 0.87 -18.56
C THR A 88 6.42 2.27 -18.80
N ALA A 89 6.57 3.16 -17.83
CA ALA A 89 6.25 4.57 -18.01
C ALA A 89 7.21 5.23 -19.01
N ASN A 90 6.69 6.17 -19.82
CA ASN A 90 7.48 6.90 -20.82
C ASN A 90 7.84 8.33 -20.37
N ASP A 91 7.60 8.65 -19.11
CA ASP A 91 7.81 9.95 -18.50
C ASP A 91 9.32 10.22 -18.40
N SER A 92 9.73 11.45 -18.72
CA SER A 92 11.14 11.78 -18.98
C SER A 92 12.06 11.56 -17.76
N LEU A 93 11.53 11.66 -16.54
CA LEU A 93 12.25 11.47 -15.28
C LEU A 93 12.01 10.10 -14.65
N PHE A 94 11.21 9.21 -15.26
CA PHE A 94 10.95 7.88 -14.73
C PHE A 94 12.23 7.06 -14.48
N VAL A 95 13.25 7.28 -15.30
CA VAL A 95 14.56 6.61 -15.12
C VAL A 95 15.20 6.89 -13.77
N ASN A 96 14.91 8.04 -13.15
CA ASN A 96 15.43 8.44 -11.85
C ASN A 96 14.56 7.95 -10.68
N GLN A 97 13.33 7.50 -10.94
CA GLN A 97 12.43 6.96 -9.93
C GLN A 97 12.82 5.52 -9.56
N TRP A 98 14.04 5.34 -9.04
CA TRP A 98 14.60 4.05 -8.66
C TRP A 98 13.67 3.22 -7.77
N TYR A 99 12.87 3.88 -6.95
CA TYR A 99 11.96 3.27 -5.96
C TYR A 99 10.74 2.57 -6.61
N LEU A 100 10.39 2.91 -7.87
CA LEU A 100 9.32 2.25 -8.64
C LEU A 100 9.82 1.05 -9.47
N GLN A 101 11.13 0.97 -9.69
CA GLN A 101 11.76 -0.04 -10.51
C GLN A 101 12.02 -1.34 -9.74
N ASN A 102 12.91 -2.17 -10.25
CA ASN A 102 13.40 -3.39 -9.59
C ASN A 102 14.94 -3.45 -9.55
N SER A 103 15.58 -2.31 -9.77
CA SER A 103 17.04 -2.18 -9.86
C SER A 103 17.76 -2.13 -8.50
N GLN A 104 17.02 -1.89 -7.42
CA GLN A 104 17.56 -1.80 -6.06
C GLN A 104 16.82 -2.78 -5.14
N PRO A 105 17.48 -3.32 -4.09
CA PRO A 105 16.87 -4.29 -3.19
C PRO A 105 15.54 -3.85 -2.54
N SER A 106 15.40 -2.57 -2.20
CA SER A 106 14.17 -2.03 -1.59
C SER A 106 13.20 -1.43 -2.61
N ALA A 107 13.52 -1.42 -3.91
CA ALA A 107 12.61 -0.92 -4.94
C ALA A 107 11.33 -1.77 -4.98
N THR A 108 10.21 -1.14 -5.30
CA THR A 108 8.89 -1.74 -5.11
C THR A 108 8.41 -2.64 -6.24
N ASP A 109 9.16 -2.75 -7.34
CA ASP A 109 8.77 -3.51 -8.53
C ASP A 109 7.36 -3.14 -9.05
N ALA A 110 7.11 -1.83 -9.15
CA ALA A 110 5.85 -1.30 -9.67
C ALA A 110 5.65 -1.67 -11.16
N ILE A 111 6.74 -1.75 -11.94
CA ILE A 111 6.71 -2.15 -13.36
C ILE A 111 6.02 -3.52 -13.53
N SER A 112 6.36 -4.51 -12.71
CA SER A 112 5.71 -5.82 -12.76
C SER A 112 4.25 -5.77 -12.34
N ALA A 113 3.90 -4.95 -11.34
CA ALA A 113 2.51 -4.73 -10.92
C ALA A 113 1.67 -4.09 -12.02
N TRP A 114 2.22 -3.11 -12.75
CA TRP A 114 1.53 -2.42 -13.85
C TRP A 114 1.21 -3.33 -15.04
N ASN A 115 1.88 -4.47 -15.19
CA ASN A 115 1.46 -5.49 -16.16
C ASN A 115 0.12 -6.14 -15.78
N THR A 116 -0.29 -6.05 -14.53
CA THR A 116 -1.56 -6.58 -14.03
C THR A 116 -2.63 -5.49 -13.93
N THR A 117 -2.27 -4.33 -13.37
CA THR A 117 -3.17 -3.18 -13.22
C THR A 117 -2.37 -1.90 -13.07
N THR A 118 -2.85 -0.84 -13.70
CA THR A 118 -2.32 0.52 -13.56
C THR A 118 -3.14 1.38 -12.59
N GLY A 119 -4.15 0.81 -11.95
CA GLY A 119 -5.08 1.49 -11.04
C GLY A 119 -6.53 1.34 -11.45
N SER A 120 -7.39 2.22 -10.96
CA SER A 120 -8.82 2.25 -11.28
C SER A 120 -9.37 3.67 -11.24
N PRO A 121 -10.16 4.11 -12.23
CA PRO A 121 -10.81 5.42 -12.21
C PRO A 121 -11.87 5.55 -11.10
N GLY A 122 -12.22 4.46 -10.43
CA GLY A 122 -13.09 4.44 -9.27
C GLY A 122 -12.38 4.62 -7.92
N LEU A 123 -11.05 4.73 -7.93
CA LEU A 123 -10.27 4.87 -6.71
C LEU A 123 -10.10 6.35 -6.32
N VAL A 124 -10.33 6.66 -5.05
CA VAL A 124 -9.96 7.93 -4.41
C VAL A 124 -8.99 7.64 -3.27
N ILE A 125 -7.84 8.32 -3.29
CA ILE A 125 -6.87 8.38 -2.21
C ILE A 125 -6.88 9.80 -1.66
N ALA A 126 -7.27 9.99 -0.41
CA ALA A 126 -7.15 11.29 0.24
C ALA A 126 -5.73 11.48 0.77
N ASP A 127 -5.16 12.65 0.51
CA ASP A 127 -3.84 13.07 0.98
C ASP A 127 -4.00 14.16 2.04
N LEU A 128 -3.84 13.77 3.31
CA LEU A 128 -3.93 14.68 4.46
C LEU A 128 -2.57 15.33 4.69
N ASP A 129 -2.37 16.53 4.11
CA ASP A 129 -1.06 17.17 4.04
C ASP A 129 -1.15 18.71 4.02
N THR A 130 -0.13 19.40 3.46
CA THR A 130 -0.06 20.88 3.32
C THR A 130 -0.98 21.44 2.24
N GLY A 131 -1.69 20.60 1.49
CA GLY A 131 -2.38 20.93 0.25
C GLY A 131 -1.49 20.64 -0.97
N VAL A 132 -1.98 20.97 -2.16
CA VAL A 132 -1.26 20.69 -3.42
C VAL A 132 -1.17 21.89 -4.33
N ARG A 133 -0.20 21.86 -5.24
CA ARG A 133 -0.15 22.80 -6.38
C ARG A 133 -1.01 22.26 -7.52
N PHE A 134 -2.27 22.74 -7.60
CA PHE A 134 -3.22 22.35 -8.67
C PHE A 134 -2.77 22.78 -10.07
N ASP A 135 -1.84 23.72 -10.15
CA ASP A 135 -1.22 24.22 -11.39
C ASP A 135 0.05 23.44 -11.78
N HIS A 136 0.43 22.39 -11.02
CA HIS A 136 1.56 21.55 -11.41
C HIS A 136 1.20 20.71 -12.64
N PRO A 137 1.97 20.83 -13.77
CA PRO A 137 1.58 20.24 -15.06
C PRO A 137 1.53 18.72 -15.07
N ASP A 138 2.21 18.07 -14.13
CA ASP A 138 2.24 16.60 -13.98
C ASP A 138 1.19 16.07 -12.99
N LEU A 139 0.44 16.93 -12.34
CA LEU A 139 -0.74 16.58 -11.54
C LEU A 139 -2.04 16.94 -12.26
N ARG A 140 -2.00 18.02 -13.03
CA ARG A 140 -3.11 18.51 -13.83
C ARG A 140 -2.61 19.34 -15.02
N ASN A 141 -3.11 19.06 -16.20
CA ASN A 141 -2.86 19.83 -17.42
C ASN A 141 -4.12 19.90 -18.29
N ALA A 142 -4.02 20.44 -19.49
CA ALA A 142 -5.16 20.57 -20.40
C ALA A 142 -5.78 19.23 -20.85
N ASN A 143 -5.01 18.15 -20.80
CA ASN A 143 -5.40 16.85 -21.33
C ASN A 143 -5.76 15.84 -20.23
N ALA A 144 -5.28 16.04 -19.01
CA ALA A 144 -5.46 15.10 -17.90
C ALA A 144 -5.50 15.82 -16.55
N ASN A 145 -6.22 15.23 -15.62
CA ASN A 145 -6.28 15.70 -14.24
C ASN A 145 -6.31 14.49 -13.30
N ARG A 146 -5.49 14.56 -12.24
CA ARG A 146 -5.39 13.52 -11.19
C ARG A 146 -5.90 14.01 -9.84
N LEU A 147 -6.34 15.27 -9.74
CA LEU A 147 -6.71 15.92 -8.49
C LEU A 147 -8.21 16.18 -8.42
N LEU A 148 -8.84 15.78 -7.32
CA LEU A 148 -10.16 16.26 -6.90
C LEU A 148 -10.02 17.63 -6.24
N PRO A 149 -11.12 18.39 -6.04
CA PRO A 149 -11.06 19.73 -5.44
C PRO A 149 -10.46 19.73 -4.03
N GLY A 150 -10.77 18.70 -3.24
CA GLY A 150 -10.34 18.62 -1.85
C GLY A 150 -10.97 19.69 -0.95
N TYR A 151 -10.38 19.88 0.23
CA TYR A 151 -10.83 20.88 1.20
C TYR A 151 -9.70 21.28 2.16
N ASN A 152 -9.69 22.54 2.59
CA ASN A 152 -8.81 23.02 3.66
C ASN A 152 -9.52 22.90 5.00
N MET A 153 -9.04 22.01 5.87
CA MET A 153 -9.58 21.74 7.20
C MET A 153 -8.95 22.59 8.31
N ILE A 154 -7.87 23.33 8.03
CA ILE A 154 -7.19 24.12 9.05
C ILE A 154 -8.10 25.22 9.55
N SER A 155 -8.48 25.13 10.83
CA SER A 155 -9.43 26.05 11.46
C SER A 155 -8.82 27.43 11.75
N ASN A 156 -7.53 27.48 12.08
CA ASN A 156 -6.83 28.73 12.41
C ASN A 156 -6.31 29.42 11.14
N PRO A 157 -6.79 30.63 10.78
CA PRO A 157 -6.37 31.34 9.55
C PRO A 157 -4.88 31.63 9.50
N THR A 158 -4.24 31.90 10.64
CA THR A 158 -2.79 32.18 10.70
C THR A 158 -1.97 30.94 10.38
N VAL A 159 -2.35 29.77 10.88
CA VAL A 159 -1.74 28.46 10.55
C VAL A 159 -2.05 28.11 9.10
N ALA A 160 -3.29 28.31 8.66
CA ALA A 160 -3.70 28.06 7.28
C ALA A 160 -2.99 28.98 6.26
N ASN A 161 -2.34 30.06 6.71
CA ASN A 161 -1.76 31.05 5.82
C ASN A 161 -2.77 31.59 4.80
N ASN A 162 -4.02 31.80 5.26
CA ASN A 162 -5.11 32.37 4.48
C ASN A 162 -5.94 33.32 5.37
N THR A 163 -7.03 33.91 4.85
CA THR A 163 -7.82 34.90 5.57
C THR A 163 -9.00 34.32 6.35
N THR A 164 -9.39 33.09 6.09
CA THR A 164 -10.66 32.50 6.58
C THR A 164 -10.51 31.25 7.43
N GLY A 165 -9.35 30.57 7.39
CA GLY A 165 -9.20 29.22 7.93
C GLY A 165 -9.82 28.18 6.99
N ARG A 166 -10.72 27.34 7.50
CA ARG A 166 -11.40 26.27 6.72
C ARG A 166 -12.06 26.82 5.46
N GLY A 167 -11.99 26.07 4.36
CA GLY A 167 -12.59 26.48 3.10
C GLY A 167 -12.38 25.48 1.97
N ALA A 168 -13.07 25.72 0.84
CA ALA A 168 -13.06 24.83 -0.32
C ALA A 168 -11.75 24.86 -1.13
N ASP A 169 -10.77 25.70 -0.77
CA ASP A 169 -9.48 25.79 -1.47
C ASP A 169 -8.43 24.93 -0.74
N ALA A 170 -8.09 23.79 -1.32
CA ALA A 170 -7.05 22.89 -0.83
C ALA A 170 -5.68 23.17 -1.48
N SER A 171 -5.50 24.30 -2.17
CA SER A 171 -4.21 24.71 -2.73
C SER A 171 -3.19 24.93 -1.62
N ASP A 172 -1.94 24.55 -1.85
CA ASP A 172 -0.83 24.87 -0.96
C ASP A 172 -0.36 26.32 -1.21
N PRO A 173 -0.58 27.27 -0.29
CA PRO A 173 -0.10 28.64 -0.42
C PRO A 173 1.35 28.79 0.01
N GLY A 174 1.95 27.74 0.53
CA GLY A 174 3.22 27.71 1.24
C GLY A 174 3.03 27.67 2.76
N ASP A 175 3.87 26.88 3.41
CA ASP A 175 3.87 26.63 4.86
C ASP A 175 5.08 27.26 5.59
N TRP A 176 5.77 28.22 4.94
CA TRP A 176 6.94 28.88 5.51
C TRP A 176 6.65 29.55 6.86
N VAL A 177 7.64 29.57 7.72
CA VAL A 177 7.63 30.30 8.99
C VAL A 177 8.74 31.35 8.95
N SER A 178 8.40 32.63 9.02
CA SER A 178 9.35 33.73 9.06
C SER A 178 9.80 34.06 10.50
N ALA A 179 10.91 34.78 10.64
CA ALA A 179 11.32 35.32 11.94
C ALA A 179 10.27 36.28 12.55
N GLY A 180 9.44 36.89 11.69
CA GLY A 180 8.29 37.70 12.12
C GLY A 180 7.17 36.83 12.72
N ASP A 181 6.86 35.69 12.11
CA ASP A 181 5.86 34.74 12.58
C ASP A 181 6.20 34.22 13.98
N LEU A 182 7.48 33.99 14.28
CA LEU A 182 7.93 33.50 15.60
C LEU A 182 7.64 34.45 16.76
N LYS A 183 7.25 35.68 16.49
CA LYS A 183 6.77 36.63 17.52
C LYS A 183 5.30 36.39 17.88
N ASN A 184 4.56 35.66 17.08
CA ASN A 184 3.19 35.28 17.35
C ASN A 184 3.16 34.07 18.30
N PRO A 185 2.43 34.12 19.41
CA PRO A 185 2.34 33.00 20.35
C PRO A 185 1.89 31.67 19.72
N VAL A 186 1.12 31.70 18.64
CA VAL A 186 0.70 30.50 17.87
C VAL A 186 1.91 29.71 17.36
N PHE A 187 3.05 30.36 17.13
CA PHE A 187 4.28 29.76 16.61
C PHE A 187 5.42 29.70 17.65
N ALA A 188 5.09 29.76 18.96
CA ALA A 188 6.08 29.87 20.04
C ALA A 188 7.15 28.75 20.04
N ASN A 189 6.78 27.54 19.60
CA ASN A 189 7.67 26.36 19.55
C ASN A 189 8.14 26.05 18.12
N CYS A 190 7.92 26.93 17.20
CA CYS A 190 8.30 26.74 15.80
C CYS A 190 9.71 27.24 15.50
N LYS A 191 10.23 26.91 14.34
CA LYS A 191 11.46 27.45 13.80
C LYS A 191 11.18 28.12 12.47
N ALA A 192 12.00 29.12 12.13
CA ALA A 192 11.94 29.70 10.80
C ALA A 192 12.29 28.64 9.74
N ALA A 193 11.48 28.53 8.72
CA ALA A 193 11.62 27.56 7.64
C ALA A 193 11.05 28.09 6.34
N ASN A 194 11.59 27.64 5.22
CA ASN A 194 11.01 27.85 3.90
C ASN A 194 9.78 26.95 3.70
N SER A 195 8.97 27.25 2.69
CA SER A 195 7.89 26.39 2.24
C SER A 195 8.39 25.02 1.81
N SER A 196 7.72 23.98 2.27
CA SER A 196 8.11 22.59 2.04
C SER A 196 7.52 22.00 0.76
N TRP A 197 6.36 22.50 0.32
CA TRP A 197 5.55 21.92 -0.77
C TRP A 197 5.25 20.44 -0.58
N HIS A 198 5.13 20.03 0.69
CA HIS A 198 5.14 18.63 1.10
C HIS A 198 3.99 17.84 0.48
N GLY A 199 2.74 18.32 0.54
CA GLY A 199 1.61 17.63 -0.08
C GLY A 199 1.71 17.56 -1.61
N THR A 200 2.33 18.56 -2.27
CA THR A 200 2.61 18.46 -3.71
C THR A 200 3.61 17.32 -4.01
N ARG A 201 4.65 17.16 -3.17
CA ARG A 201 5.62 16.06 -3.30
C ARG A 201 4.98 14.70 -3.09
N VAL A 202 4.10 14.59 -2.10
CA VAL A 202 3.34 13.37 -1.79
C VAL A 202 2.37 13.02 -2.91
N ALA A 203 1.61 13.99 -3.43
CA ALA A 203 0.65 13.80 -4.52
C ALA A 203 1.32 13.28 -5.80
N GLY A 204 2.54 13.74 -6.12
CA GLY A 204 3.31 13.24 -7.26
C GLY A 204 3.62 11.74 -7.18
N ILE A 205 4.03 11.28 -6.00
CA ILE A 205 4.30 9.84 -5.77
C ILE A 205 3.02 9.02 -5.91
N LEU A 206 1.90 9.52 -5.36
CA LEU A 206 0.61 8.82 -5.42
C LEU A 206 0.13 8.64 -6.85
N ALA A 207 0.08 9.72 -7.62
CA ALA A 207 -0.67 9.74 -8.87
C ALA A 207 -0.24 10.85 -9.86
N ALA A 208 1.06 11.08 -10.09
CA ALA A 208 1.48 11.90 -11.22
C ALA A 208 0.87 11.38 -12.54
N ILE A 209 0.62 12.27 -13.49
CA ILE A 209 0.08 11.93 -14.81
C ILE A 209 1.13 11.10 -15.55
N THR A 210 0.91 9.80 -15.62
CA THR A 210 1.86 8.85 -16.20
C THR A 210 1.65 8.68 -17.70
N ASN A 211 2.70 8.37 -18.44
CA ASN A 211 2.72 8.21 -19.91
C ASN A 211 2.39 9.49 -20.68
N ASN A 212 2.78 10.64 -20.15
CA ASN A 212 2.62 11.94 -20.81
C ASN A 212 3.94 12.48 -21.42
N GLN A 213 5.05 11.71 -21.37
CA GLN A 213 6.40 12.07 -21.82
C GLN A 213 7.03 13.24 -21.02
N THR A 214 6.46 13.57 -19.88
CA THR A 214 6.88 14.71 -19.06
C THR A 214 6.99 14.26 -17.61
N GLY A 215 8.03 14.71 -16.90
CA GLY A 215 8.15 14.51 -15.46
C GLY A 215 8.23 13.04 -15.04
N ILE A 216 7.40 12.67 -14.09
CA ILE A 216 7.48 11.44 -13.33
C ILE A 216 6.24 10.54 -13.51
N ALA A 217 6.39 9.25 -13.19
CA ALA A 217 5.26 8.34 -13.07
C ALA A 217 4.69 8.34 -11.64
N GLY A 218 3.36 8.32 -11.50
CA GLY A 218 2.70 8.01 -10.24
C GLY A 218 2.67 6.49 -9.98
N MET A 219 2.59 6.09 -8.70
CA MET A 219 2.43 4.67 -8.34
C MET A 219 1.13 4.10 -8.92
N SER A 220 0.04 4.86 -8.89
CA SER A 220 -1.24 4.54 -9.52
C SER A 220 -1.49 5.48 -10.70
N TRP A 221 -1.59 4.94 -11.92
CA TRP A 221 -1.80 5.74 -13.13
C TRP A 221 -3.24 6.22 -13.31
N GLU A 222 -4.18 5.53 -12.67
CA GLU A 222 -5.59 5.85 -12.68
C GLU A 222 -6.10 6.10 -11.26
N GLY A 223 -7.30 6.69 -11.15
CA GLY A 223 -7.89 7.10 -9.87
C GLY A 223 -7.59 8.55 -9.55
N TRP A 224 -7.87 8.97 -8.35
CA TRP A 224 -7.90 10.37 -7.94
C TRP A 224 -7.14 10.56 -6.63
N VAL A 225 -6.40 11.65 -6.54
CA VAL A 225 -5.92 12.19 -5.25
C VAL A 225 -6.90 13.29 -4.81
N GLU A 226 -7.40 13.18 -3.59
CA GLU A 226 -8.20 14.19 -2.93
C GLU A 226 -7.33 14.93 -1.90
N PRO A 227 -6.89 16.15 -2.19
CA PRO A 227 -6.10 16.92 -1.24
C PRO A 227 -6.96 17.38 -0.07
N VAL A 228 -6.59 16.99 1.15
CA VAL A 228 -7.22 17.45 2.37
C VAL A 228 -6.19 18.20 3.19
N ARG A 229 -6.25 19.53 3.12
CA ARG A 229 -5.24 20.36 3.73
C ARG A 229 -5.45 20.42 5.23
N VAL A 230 -4.55 19.81 6.00
CA VAL A 230 -4.57 19.73 7.47
C VAL A 230 -3.30 20.32 8.09
N LEU A 231 -2.24 20.49 7.28
CA LEU A 231 -0.97 21.08 7.69
C LEU A 231 -0.81 22.46 7.06
N GLY A 232 -0.32 23.39 7.84
CA GLY A 232 0.01 24.74 7.42
C GLY A 232 1.31 25.19 8.04
N LYS A 233 1.46 26.49 8.31
CA LYS A 233 2.63 27.04 8.99
C LYS A 233 2.84 26.31 10.32
N CYS A 234 4.02 25.69 10.49
CA CYS A 234 4.38 24.97 11.70
C CYS A 234 3.56 23.68 11.96
N GLY A 235 2.99 23.05 10.94
CA GLY A 235 2.22 21.80 11.06
C GLY A 235 0.72 21.99 11.20
N GLY A 236 0.03 21.08 11.91
CA GLY A 236 -1.43 21.08 12.08
C GLY A 236 -1.85 20.61 13.45
N TYR A 237 -3.09 20.92 13.82
CA TYR A 237 -3.68 20.46 15.09
C TYR A 237 -4.42 19.14 14.89
N ASP A 238 -4.35 18.24 15.87
CA ASP A 238 -5.03 16.95 15.87
C ASP A 238 -6.53 17.08 15.57
N SER A 239 -7.19 18.12 16.08
CA SER A 239 -8.61 18.37 15.83
C SER A 239 -8.93 18.62 14.34
N ASP A 240 -8.05 19.32 13.62
CA ASP A 240 -8.19 19.57 12.19
C ASP A 240 -7.83 18.33 11.37
N ILE A 241 -6.81 17.56 11.81
CA ILE A 241 -6.42 16.30 11.19
C ILE A 241 -7.55 15.27 11.31
N ILE A 242 -8.12 15.09 12.51
CA ILE A 242 -9.25 14.19 12.77
C ILE A 242 -10.49 14.60 11.96
N ALA A 243 -10.78 15.91 11.88
CA ALA A 243 -11.85 16.41 11.03
C ALA A 243 -11.59 16.10 9.55
N GLY A 244 -10.33 16.24 9.09
CA GLY A 244 -9.91 15.87 7.75
C GLY A 244 -10.07 14.38 7.47
N MET A 245 -9.68 13.51 8.42
CA MET A 245 -9.87 12.05 8.31
C MET A 245 -11.36 11.70 8.16
N ALA A 246 -12.21 12.27 9.01
CA ALA A 246 -13.64 12.04 8.98
C ALA A 246 -14.26 12.49 7.64
N TRP A 247 -13.94 13.70 7.20
CA TRP A 247 -14.46 14.27 5.95
C TRP A 247 -14.00 13.49 4.73
N ALA A 248 -12.72 13.14 4.66
CA ALA A 248 -12.15 12.35 3.57
C ALA A 248 -12.86 11.01 3.40
N ALA A 249 -13.30 10.39 4.50
CA ALA A 249 -14.07 9.15 4.49
C ALA A 249 -15.58 9.34 4.18
N GLY A 250 -16.04 10.56 3.91
CA GLY A 250 -17.43 10.89 3.63
C GLY A 250 -18.29 11.12 4.88
N ASN A 251 -17.68 11.23 6.07
CA ASN A 251 -18.42 11.57 7.27
C ASN A 251 -18.66 13.09 7.36
N ARG A 252 -19.80 13.45 7.90
CA ARG A 252 -20.15 14.86 8.10
C ARG A 252 -19.24 15.51 9.13
N VAL A 253 -18.77 16.71 8.80
CA VAL A 253 -18.04 17.61 9.71
C VAL A 253 -18.83 18.92 9.81
N ASP A 254 -19.15 19.37 11.03
CA ASP A 254 -19.96 20.56 11.23
C ASP A 254 -19.31 21.81 10.63
N GLY A 255 -20.11 22.56 9.88
CA GLY A 255 -19.67 23.76 9.18
C GLY A 255 -18.86 23.51 7.90
N VAL A 256 -18.74 22.26 7.45
CA VAL A 256 -18.04 21.84 6.23
C VAL A 256 -19.05 21.16 5.30
N PRO A 257 -19.06 21.45 3.98
CA PRO A 257 -19.88 20.71 3.03
C PRO A 257 -19.52 19.21 3.02
N ASP A 258 -20.52 18.35 2.79
CA ASP A 258 -20.29 16.91 2.68
C ASP A 258 -19.31 16.61 1.53
N ASN A 259 -18.43 15.61 1.75
CA ASN A 259 -17.50 15.16 0.71
C ASN A 259 -18.25 14.30 -0.33
N PRO A 260 -18.32 14.71 -1.61
CA PRO A 260 -18.96 13.91 -2.65
C PRO A 260 -18.07 12.77 -3.19
N TYR A 261 -16.82 12.68 -2.76
CA TYR A 261 -15.80 11.73 -3.26
C TYR A 261 -15.13 10.94 -2.12
N PRO A 262 -15.86 10.15 -1.33
CA PRO A 262 -15.29 9.44 -0.20
C PRO A 262 -14.10 8.57 -0.58
N ALA A 263 -12.99 8.73 0.13
CA ALA A 263 -11.77 7.99 -0.10
C ALA A 263 -11.83 6.56 0.46
N ARG A 264 -11.16 5.63 -0.22
CA ARG A 264 -10.92 4.26 0.27
C ARG A 264 -9.57 4.12 0.97
N ILE A 265 -8.67 5.07 0.74
CA ILE A 265 -7.35 5.14 1.35
C ILE A 265 -7.12 6.58 1.81
N ILE A 266 -6.62 6.75 3.01
CA ILE A 266 -6.15 8.02 3.55
C ILE A 266 -4.63 7.89 3.74
N ASN A 267 -3.87 8.70 2.99
CA ASN A 267 -2.44 8.87 3.17
C ASN A 267 -2.19 9.97 4.22
N MET A 268 -1.35 9.68 5.20
CA MET A 268 -0.97 10.61 6.27
C MET A 268 0.55 10.62 6.39
N SER A 269 1.19 11.52 5.65
CA SER A 269 2.64 11.72 5.68
C SER A 269 3.04 12.68 6.81
N LEU A 270 2.45 12.48 7.99
CA LEU A 270 2.55 13.34 9.17
C LEU A 270 2.60 12.51 10.45
N GLY A 271 3.02 13.15 11.54
CA GLY A 271 3.02 12.54 12.86
C GLY A 271 3.82 13.35 13.88
N SER A 272 3.72 12.95 15.14
CA SER A 272 4.49 13.50 16.24
C SER A 272 4.83 12.43 17.27
N ALA A 273 5.87 12.66 18.08
CA ALA A 273 6.21 11.75 19.17
C ALA A 273 5.09 11.68 20.22
N GLY A 274 4.80 10.48 20.68
CA GLY A 274 3.81 10.22 21.71
C GLY A 274 3.14 8.86 21.54
N SER A 275 2.36 8.45 22.53
CA SER A 275 1.48 7.27 22.43
C SER A 275 0.21 7.63 21.66
N CYS A 276 -0.44 6.63 21.05
CA CYS A 276 -1.70 6.80 20.34
C CYS A 276 -2.78 7.43 21.26
N PRO A 277 -3.26 8.65 20.97
CA PRO A 277 -4.34 9.28 21.74
C PRO A 277 -5.68 8.57 21.50
N GLU A 278 -6.57 8.62 22.48
CA GLU A 278 -7.91 8.03 22.40
C GLU A 278 -8.73 8.58 21.23
N SER A 279 -8.59 9.87 20.91
CA SER A 279 -9.26 10.51 19.79
C SER A 279 -8.88 9.88 18.44
N TYR A 280 -7.61 9.56 18.25
CA TYR A 280 -7.17 8.83 17.04
C TYR A 280 -7.65 7.39 17.04
N ARG A 281 -7.58 6.69 18.19
CA ARG A 281 -8.07 5.31 18.28
C ARG A 281 -9.54 5.20 17.85
N VAL A 282 -10.40 6.10 18.37
CA VAL A 282 -11.84 6.11 18.06
C VAL A 282 -12.10 6.36 16.58
N ILE A 283 -11.48 7.39 16.00
CA ILE A 283 -11.72 7.70 14.57
C ILE A 283 -11.16 6.61 13.65
N ILE A 284 -9.99 6.04 13.95
CA ILE A 284 -9.39 4.95 13.17
C ILE A 284 -10.31 3.73 13.16
N GLU A 285 -10.84 3.31 14.32
CA GLU A 285 -11.78 2.20 14.40
C GLU A 285 -13.05 2.46 13.58
N GLN A 286 -13.60 3.67 13.68
CA GLN A 286 -14.78 4.06 12.90
C GLN A 286 -14.52 4.00 11.40
N LEU A 287 -13.43 4.56 10.91
CA LEU A 287 -13.08 4.61 9.49
C LEU A 287 -12.72 3.24 8.95
N ALA A 288 -12.01 2.42 9.73
CA ALA A 288 -11.71 1.04 9.36
C ALA A 288 -13.00 0.21 9.20
N ALA A 289 -14.00 0.40 10.07
CA ALA A 289 -15.32 -0.23 9.95
C ALA A 289 -16.08 0.23 8.68
N GLN A 290 -15.82 1.42 8.17
CA GLN A 290 -16.34 1.94 6.91
C GLN A 290 -15.55 1.45 5.66
N GLY A 291 -14.48 0.69 5.87
CA GLY A 291 -13.65 0.15 4.79
C GLY A 291 -12.55 1.10 4.30
N VAL A 292 -12.17 2.11 5.09
CA VAL A 292 -11.11 3.08 4.76
C VAL A 292 -9.79 2.66 5.40
N LEU A 293 -8.76 2.47 4.59
CA LEU A 293 -7.39 2.18 5.04
C LEU A 293 -6.65 3.50 5.33
N MET A 294 -6.04 3.62 6.49
CA MET A 294 -5.10 4.68 6.81
C MET A 294 -3.66 4.16 6.68
N VAL A 295 -2.85 4.86 5.88
CA VAL A 295 -1.42 4.59 5.68
C VAL A 295 -0.64 5.77 6.22
N VAL A 296 0.23 5.53 7.20
CA VAL A 296 0.84 6.58 8.01
C VAL A 296 2.35 6.42 8.08
N SER A 297 3.10 7.51 7.90
CA SER A 297 4.55 7.52 8.01
C SER A 297 5.03 7.33 9.46
N ALA A 298 6.08 6.51 9.66
CA ALA A 298 6.57 6.12 10.98
C ALA A 298 7.21 7.25 11.81
N GLY A 299 7.65 8.32 11.15
CA GLY A 299 8.43 9.40 11.77
C GLY A 299 9.90 9.40 11.38
N ASN A 300 10.59 10.53 11.64
CA ASN A 300 11.93 10.81 11.11
C ASN A 300 12.98 11.11 12.19
N LYS A 301 12.85 10.49 13.39
CA LYS A 301 13.78 10.73 14.51
C LYS A 301 14.67 9.53 14.82
N GLY A 302 14.47 8.39 14.16
CA GLY A 302 15.22 7.15 14.46
C GLY A 302 14.85 6.52 15.80
N GLY A 303 13.77 6.95 16.44
CA GLY A 303 13.28 6.47 17.73
C GLY A 303 12.00 5.65 17.60
N PRO A 304 11.17 5.59 18.65
CA PRO A 304 9.85 4.96 18.62
C PRO A 304 8.97 5.53 17.51
N VAL A 305 8.02 4.72 17.05
CA VAL A 305 7.06 5.11 16.02
C VAL A 305 6.22 6.28 16.48
N ASP A 306 6.12 7.33 15.65
CA ASP A 306 5.32 8.52 15.93
C ASP A 306 3.81 8.21 15.84
N THR A 307 2.98 8.99 16.57
CA THR A 307 1.53 8.96 16.43
C THR A 307 1.13 9.76 15.17
N PRO A 308 0.10 9.31 14.39
CA PRO A 308 -0.78 8.19 14.62
C PRO A 308 -0.31 6.84 13.99
N ALA A 309 0.93 6.73 13.49
CA ALA A 309 1.44 5.49 12.90
C ALA A 309 1.53 4.33 13.93
N ASN A 310 1.66 4.64 15.22
CA ASN A 310 1.67 3.68 16.32
C ASN A 310 0.27 3.30 16.83
N CYS A 311 -0.80 3.81 16.20
CA CYS A 311 -2.17 3.42 16.53
C CYS A 311 -2.53 2.08 15.89
N SER A 312 -3.32 1.27 16.60
CA SER A 312 -3.85 0.02 16.05
C SER A 312 -4.83 0.30 14.90
N GLY A 313 -4.80 -0.50 13.85
CA GLY A 313 -5.71 -0.40 12.71
C GLY A 313 -5.18 0.45 11.55
N VAL A 314 -4.01 1.07 11.67
CA VAL A 314 -3.33 1.75 10.57
C VAL A 314 -2.21 0.90 9.98
N ALA A 315 -1.78 1.21 8.76
CA ALA A 315 -0.54 0.72 8.20
C ALA A 315 0.57 1.73 8.49
N GLY A 316 1.34 1.54 9.58
CA GLY A 316 2.54 2.31 9.88
C GLY A 316 3.69 1.91 8.95
N ILE A 317 4.33 2.88 8.28
CA ILE A 317 5.33 2.63 7.24
C ILE A 317 6.69 3.21 7.65
N ALA A 318 7.68 2.33 7.83
CA ALA A 318 9.07 2.72 8.08
C ALA A 318 9.84 2.95 6.77
N GLY A 319 10.97 3.64 6.88
CA GLY A 319 11.80 4.04 5.76
C GLY A 319 13.03 3.18 5.56
N LEU A 320 13.27 2.79 4.30
CA LEU A 320 14.45 2.04 3.87
C LEU A 320 15.37 2.86 2.99
N ARG A 321 16.65 2.55 3.07
CA ARG A 321 17.66 2.88 2.06
C ARG A 321 17.42 2.01 0.82
N GLN A 322 18.00 2.39 -0.32
CA GLN A 322 17.98 1.60 -1.55
C GLN A 322 18.49 0.16 -1.34
N ALA A 323 19.43 -0.03 -0.42
CA ALA A 323 20.01 -1.34 -0.09
C ALA A 323 19.10 -2.26 0.72
N GLY A 324 17.95 -1.77 1.20
CA GLY A 324 16.99 -2.54 2.00
C GLY A 324 17.25 -2.53 3.51
N THR A 325 18.27 -1.82 3.98
CA THR A 325 18.52 -1.54 5.41
C THR A 325 17.72 -0.32 5.85
N LYS A 326 17.50 -0.14 7.17
CA LYS A 326 16.83 1.04 7.71
C LYS A 326 17.63 2.32 7.40
N VAL A 327 16.97 3.33 6.85
CA VAL A 327 17.59 4.65 6.74
C VAL A 327 17.70 5.30 8.13
N GLY A 328 18.80 6.01 8.39
CA GLY A 328 19.13 6.48 9.72
C GLY A 328 18.02 7.22 10.46
N TYR A 329 17.32 8.10 9.77
CA TYR A 329 16.26 8.92 10.40
C TYR A 329 14.94 8.15 10.64
N SER A 330 14.66 7.03 9.97
CA SER A 330 13.38 6.33 10.13
C SER A 330 13.14 5.89 11.57
N SER A 331 12.01 6.26 12.15
CA SER A 331 11.48 5.65 13.35
C SER A 331 11.14 4.18 13.10
N LEU A 332 11.13 3.36 14.14
CA LEU A 332 11.00 1.90 14.05
C LEU A 332 10.34 1.33 15.31
N GLY A 333 9.73 0.16 15.18
CA GLY A 333 9.06 -0.50 16.30
C GLY A 333 8.13 -1.63 15.84
N PRO A 334 7.52 -2.36 16.77
CA PRO A 334 6.61 -3.46 16.48
C PRO A 334 5.27 -3.02 15.84
N GLU A 335 4.96 -1.72 15.88
CA GLU A 335 3.76 -1.13 15.27
C GLU A 335 3.89 -0.97 13.75
N ILE A 336 5.10 -1.13 13.22
CA ILE A 336 5.34 -1.02 11.78
C ILE A 336 4.72 -2.20 11.03
N ALA A 337 3.85 -1.90 10.06
CA ALA A 337 3.26 -2.91 9.19
C ALA A 337 4.27 -3.46 8.19
N LEU A 338 4.98 -2.59 7.49
CA LEU A 338 6.04 -2.90 6.53
C LEU A 338 6.89 -1.66 6.27
N SER A 339 7.99 -1.82 5.55
CA SER A 339 8.90 -0.73 5.22
C SER A 339 8.97 -0.46 3.72
N ALA A 340 9.23 0.79 3.33
CA ALA A 340 9.30 1.19 1.92
C ALA A 340 10.45 2.18 1.67
N PRO A 341 10.87 2.42 0.41
CA PRO A 341 11.86 3.43 0.06
C PRO A 341 11.56 4.80 0.67
N ALA A 342 12.55 5.41 1.32
CA ALA A 342 12.42 6.71 1.97
C ALA A 342 13.40 7.77 1.46
N GLY A 343 14.29 7.38 0.56
CA GLY A 343 15.39 8.22 0.12
C GLY A 343 16.60 8.14 1.04
N ASN A 344 17.78 8.37 0.47
CA ASN A 344 19.04 8.22 1.16
C ASN A 344 20.15 9.09 0.54
N CYS A 345 20.76 9.96 1.36
CA CYS A 345 21.80 10.90 0.92
C CYS A 345 23.14 10.62 1.62
N VAL A 346 23.51 9.36 1.85
CA VAL A 346 24.73 8.99 2.62
C VAL A 346 26.04 9.54 2.04
N ASN A 347 26.07 9.90 0.77
CA ASN A 347 27.27 10.41 0.10
C ASN A 347 27.31 11.93 0.05
N SER A 348 26.35 12.63 0.69
CA SER A 348 26.24 14.07 0.59
C SER A 348 27.14 14.78 1.60
N GLY A 349 28.32 15.23 1.20
CA GLY A 349 28.96 16.42 1.78
C GLY A 349 28.25 17.69 1.28
N ALA A 350 28.57 18.85 1.82
CA ALA A 350 28.02 20.11 1.32
C ALA A 350 28.24 20.24 -0.20
N GLY A 351 27.15 20.38 -0.97
CA GLY A 351 27.17 20.50 -2.43
C GLY A 351 27.37 19.18 -3.19
N GLN A 352 27.33 18.03 -2.51
CA GLN A 352 27.34 16.73 -3.20
C GLN A 352 25.92 16.26 -3.51
N PRO A 353 25.71 15.54 -4.63
CA PRO A 353 24.40 15.02 -5.01
C PRO A 353 23.91 13.93 -4.05
N CYS A 354 22.61 13.91 -3.80
CA CYS A 354 21.92 12.84 -3.08
C CYS A 354 21.53 11.73 -4.06
N LEU A 355 22.34 10.69 -4.16
CA LEU A 355 22.24 9.68 -5.22
C LEU A 355 20.94 8.87 -5.21
N PHE A 356 20.24 8.79 -4.07
CA PHE A 356 19.01 8.02 -3.93
C PHE A 356 17.88 8.88 -3.34
N SER A 357 17.74 10.11 -3.86
CA SER A 357 16.58 10.96 -3.59
C SER A 357 15.28 10.28 -4.04
N ILE A 358 14.16 10.59 -3.41
CA ILE A 358 12.82 10.26 -3.93
C ILE A 358 12.42 11.38 -4.89
N GLU A 359 12.55 11.15 -6.18
CA GLU A 359 12.20 12.14 -7.20
C GLU A 359 10.68 12.27 -7.32
N THR A 360 10.18 13.50 -7.18
CA THR A 360 8.75 13.79 -7.18
C THR A 360 8.47 15.25 -7.57
N THR A 361 7.20 15.60 -7.77
CA THR A 361 6.72 16.96 -8.05
C THR A 361 7.01 17.90 -6.88
N THR A 362 7.34 19.16 -7.16
CA THR A 362 7.58 20.20 -6.14
C THR A 362 7.40 21.62 -6.72
N ASN A 363 7.71 22.63 -5.93
CA ASN A 363 7.73 24.03 -6.35
C ASN A 363 9.01 24.72 -5.83
N THR A 364 9.54 25.69 -6.55
CA THR A 364 10.80 26.38 -6.21
C THR A 364 10.61 27.53 -5.22
N GLY A 365 9.38 27.91 -4.90
CA GLY A 365 9.11 29.02 -3.99
C GLY A 365 9.64 28.74 -2.58
N THR A 366 10.37 29.67 -2.02
CA THR A 366 10.85 29.56 -0.62
C THR A 366 9.80 30.02 0.39
N THR A 367 8.83 30.80 -0.07
CA THR A 367 7.67 31.28 0.70
C THR A 367 6.39 30.99 -0.09
N VAL A 368 5.96 31.92 -0.94
CA VAL A 368 4.80 31.75 -1.82
C VAL A 368 5.17 30.89 -3.04
N PRO A 369 4.19 30.30 -3.75
CA PRO A 369 4.46 29.54 -4.97
C PRO A 369 5.24 30.33 -6.01
N ALA A 370 6.21 29.67 -6.66
CA ALA A 370 6.98 30.21 -7.78
C ALA A 370 6.86 29.25 -8.98
N THR A 371 7.90 28.53 -9.36
CA THR A 371 7.89 27.63 -10.52
C THR A 371 7.64 26.18 -10.07
N ASN A 372 6.67 25.52 -10.69
CA ASN A 372 6.47 24.08 -10.53
C ASN A 372 7.62 23.32 -11.20
N THR A 373 8.16 22.34 -10.51
CA THR A 373 9.33 21.55 -10.92
C THR A 373 9.33 20.19 -10.22
N TYR A 374 10.44 19.48 -10.29
CA TYR A 374 10.65 18.18 -9.64
C TYR A 374 11.80 18.27 -8.65
N THR A 375 11.78 17.39 -7.66
CA THR A 375 12.96 17.16 -6.82
C THR A 375 14.01 16.37 -7.62
N ASP A 376 15.27 16.52 -7.26
CA ASP A 376 16.40 15.87 -7.90
C ASP A 376 17.48 15.52 -6.87
N GLU A 377 18.69 15.25 -7.32
CA GLU A 377 19.82 14.93 -6.45
C GLU A 377 20.31 16.14 -5.63
N LEU A 378 20.09 17.37 -6.08
CA LEU A 378 20.54 18.62 -5.42
C LEU A 378 19.42 19.26 -4.60
N ASN A 379 18.19 19.27 -5.13
CA ASN A 379 16.97 19.60 -4.42
C ASN A 379 16.32 18.30 -3.95
N PHE A 380 17.02 17.58 -3.10
CA PHE A 380 16.68 16.21 -2.72
C PHE A 380 15.45 16.13 -1.84
N ASN A 381 14.86 14.93 -1.84
CA ASN A 381 13.66 14.59 -1.12
C ASN A 381 13.85 13.25 -0.37
N VAL A 382 13.78 13.30 0.96
CA VAL A 382 13.96 12.14 1.85
C VAL A 382 13.02 12.22 3.05
N GLY A 383 12.53 11.09 3.52
CA GLY A 383 11.65 11.00 4.69
C GLY A 383 10.69 9.81 4.62
N THR A 384 10.27 9.29 5.78
CA THR A 384 9.20 8.30 5.85
C THR A 384 7.88 8.82 5.28
N SER A 385 7.73 10.15 5.23
CA SER A 385 6.65 10.85 4.53
C SER A 385 6.50 10.45 3.06
N PHE A 386 7.56 9.94 2.43
CA PHE A 386 7.55 9.49 1.03
C PHE A 386 7.42 7.98 0.91
N SER A 387 7.67 7.23 1.99
CA SER A 387 7.36 5.80 2.08
C SER A 387 5.86 5.54 2.17
N ALA A 388 5.13 6.35 2.91
CA ALA A 388 3.69 6.21 3.08
C ALA A 388 2.91 6.33 1.74
N PRO A 389 3.10 7.36 0.90
CA PRO A 389 2.39 7.46 -0.38
C PRO A 389 2.76 6.36 -1.37
N ILE A 390 3.99 5.83 -1.34
CA ILE A 390 4.36 4.63 -2.12
C ILE A 390 3.43 3.47 -1.75
N VAL A 391 3.25 3.20 -0.45
CA VAL A 391 2.39 2.10 0.02
C VAL A 391 0.91 2.42 -0.19
N SER A 392 0.49 3.67 -0.04
CA SER A 392 -0.88 4.11 -0.36
C SER A 392 -1.23 3.86 -1.83
N GLY A 393 -0.31 4.18 -2.74
CA GLY A 393 -0.47 3.88 -4.16
C GLY A 393 -0.50 2.38 -4.45
N ILE A 394 0.35 1.57 -3.80
CA ILE A 394 0.31 0.09 -3.88
C ILE A 394 -1.05 -0.44 -3.41
N ALA A 395 -1.57 0.05 -2.26
CA ALA A 395 -2.91 -0.32 -1.79
C ALA A 395 -4.00 0.08 -2.79
N GLY A 396 -3.80 1.18 -3.51
CA GLY A 396 -4.65 1.59 -4.63
C GLY A 396 -4.67 0.59 -5.77
N LEU A 397 -3.51 0.07 -6.19
CA LEU A 397 -3.41 -1.01 -7.18
C LEU A 397 -4.09 -2.29 -6.70
N MET A 398 -4.00 -2.61 -5.40
CA MET A 398 -4.69 -3.77 -4.81
C MET A 398 -6.22 -3.62 -4.88
N LEU A 399 -6.75 -2.44 -4.54
CA LEU A 399 -8.19 -2.16 -4.63
C LEU A 399 -8.69 -2.15 -6.08
N ALA A 400 -7.85 -1.78 -7.04
CA ALA A 400 -8.19 -1.83 -8.47
C ALA A 400 -8.48 -3.26 -8.95
N VAL A 401 -7.78 -4.26 -8.41
CA VAL A 401 -8.00 -5.67 -8.75
C VAL A 401 -9.00 -6.36 -7.82
N ASN A 402 -9.22 -5.85 -6.60
CA ASN A 402 -10.17 -6.42 -5.65
C ASN A 402 -10.73 -5.36 -4.70
N GLY A 403 -11.76 -4.66 -5.16
CA GLY A 403 -12.42 -3.58 -4.42
C GLY A 403 -13.12 -3.98 -3.12
N ASN A 404 -13.29 -5.29 -2.88
CA ASN A 404 -13.92 -5.84 -1.67
C ASN A 404 -12.97 -5.97 -0.47
N LEU A 405 -11.67 -5.73 -0.65
CA LEU A 405 -10.70 -5.86 0.43
C LEU A 405 -11.00 -4.85 1.55
N THR A 406 -11.12 -5.36 2.77
CA THR A 406 -11.22 -4.54 3.98
C THR A 406 -9.84 -3.98 4.36
N PRO A 407 -9.76 -2.92 5.18
CA PRO A 407 -8.48 -2.37 5.65
C PRO A 407 -7.55 -3.42 6.29
N GLY A 408 -8.09 -4.28 7.15
CA GLY A 408 -7.31 -5.37 7.75
C GLY A 408 -6.78 -6.38 6.72
N GLN A 409 -7.58 -6.69 5.68
CA GLN A 409 -7.14 -7.56 4.59
C GLN A 409 -6.11 -6.87 3.68
N LEU A 410 -6.25 -5.57 3.44
CA LEU A 410 -5.24 -4.79 2.71
C LEU A 410 -3.90 -4.84 3.44
N ILE A 411 -3.87 -4.56 4.76
CA ILE A 411 -2.66 -4.65 5.57
C ILE A 411 -2.08 -6.07 5.53
N ALA A 412 -2.88 -7.09 5.79
CA ALA A 412 -2.42 -8.49 5.79
C ALA A 412 -1.86 -8.92 4.42
N ARG A 413 -2.49 -8.49 3.32
CA ARG A 413 -2.04 -8.81 1.96
C ARG A 413 -0.83 -7.98 1.51
N LEU A 414 -0.70 -6.73 1.96
CA LEU A 414 0.54 -5.94 1.84
C LEU A 414 1.70 -6.68 2.52
N GLN A 415 1.50 -7.11 3.77
CA GLN A 415 2.48 -7.87 4.54
C GLN A 415 2.83 -9.22 3.89
N GLY A 416 1.80 -9.96 3.43
CA GLY A 416 1.97 -11.25 2.76
C GLY A 416 2.63 -11.15 1.37
N GLY A 417 2.58 -9.98 0.73
CA GLY A 417 3.25 -9.68 -0.54
C GLY A 417 4.61 -9.01 -0.39
N ALA A 418 5.01 -8.66 0.83
CA ALA A 418 6.27 -7.97 1.09
C ALA A 418 7.49 -8.84 0.76
N THR A 419 8.55 -8.21 0.27
CA THR A 419 9.82 -8.91 -0.03
C THR A 419 10.57 -9.20 1.26
N THR A 420 10.91 -10.46 1.47
CA THR A 420 11.64 -10.97 2.65
C THR A 420 12.72 -11.98 2.22
N PRO A 421 13.77 -12.18 3.04
CA PRO A 421 14.14 -11.43 4.25
C PRO A 421 14.64 -10.03 3.92
N PHE A 422 14.74 -9.17 4.93
CA PHE A 422 15.47 -7.91 4.78
C PHE A 422 16.94 -8.19 4.45
N PRO A 423 17.55 -7.44 3.51
CA PRO A 423 18.98 -7.53 3.27
C PRO A 423 19.79 -7.14 4.52
N VAL A 424 20.93 -7.80 4.69
CA VAL A 424 21.92 -7.46 5.71
C VAL A 424 23.04 -6.65 5.04
N SER A 425 23.46 -5.56 5.66
CA SER A 425 24.56 -4.75 5.15
C SER A 425 25.84 -5.59 5.00
N THR A 426 26.58 -5.37 3.92
CA THR A 426 27.91 -5.96 3.75
C THR A 426 28.96 -5.32 4.64
N ASP A 427 28.69 -4.15 5.21
CA ASP A 427 29.51 -3.50 6.23
C ASP A 427 29.20 -4.13 7.60
N SER A 428 30.15 -4.88 8.14
CA SER A 428 30.03 -5.56 9.44
C SER A 428 29.90 -4.60 10.63
N THR A 429 30.13 -3.31 10.44
CA THR A 429 29.94 -2.28 11.49
C THR A 429 28.49 -1.83 11.62
N VAL A 430 27.63 -2.16 10.65
CA VAL A 430 26.20 -1.83 10.69
C VAL A 430 25.49 -2.76 11.68
N PRO A 431 24.93 -2.23 12.77
CA PRO A 431 24.29 -3.05 13.80
C PRO A 431 22.94 -3.59 13.33
N THR A 432 22.41 -4.58 14.04
CA THR A 432 21.00 -4.97 13.91
C THR A 432 20.13 -3.93 14.61
N CYS A 433 19.03 -3.52 13.99
CA CYS A 433 18.04 -2.65 14.61
C CYS A 433 17.41 -3.33 15.84
N HIS A 434 17.15 -2.57 16.89
CA HIS A 434 16.41 -3.05 18.07
C HIS A 434 15.16 -2.21 18.31
N VAL A 435 14.19 -2.78 19.03
CA VAL A 435 12.98 -2.05 19.41
C VAL A 435 13.38 -0.96 20.43
N PRO A 436 13.05 0.32 20.17
CA PRO A 436 13.37 1.41 21.09
C PRO A 436 12.74 1.19 22.47
N VAL A 437 13.52 1.35 23.53
CA VAL A 437 13.06 1.14 24.91
C VAL A 437 12.42 2.39 25.54
N ASN A 438 12.67 3.56 24.97
CA ASN A 438 12.06 4.84 25.37
C ASN A 438 12.25 5.92 24.29
N ALA A 439 11.69 7.11 24.49
CA ALA A 439 11.71 8.21 23.52
C ALA A 439 13.12 8.78 23.21
N ASN A 440 14.12 8.49 24.03
CA ASN A 440 15.50 8.93 23.83
C ASN A 440 16.40 7.84 23.23
N ASP A 441 15.87 6.65 23.00
CA ASP A 441 16.58 5.55 22.35
C ASP A 441 16.53 5.73 20.82
N LEU A 442 17.45 6.55 20.33
CA LEU A 442 17.49 6.98 18.94
C LEU A 442 18.54 6.19 18.17
N GLN A 443 18.10 5.41 17.20
CA GLN A 443 18.94 4.69 16.24
C GLN A 443 19.12 5.53 14.97
N SER A 444 19.80 6.68 15.10
CA SER A 444 19.94 7.69 14.02
C SER A 444 20.91 7.29 12.89
N SER A 445 21.54 6.13 13.00
CA SER A 445 22.39 5.55 11.95
C SER A 445 21.64 4.43 11.21
N GLU A 446 22.26 3.94 10.12
CA GLU A 446 21.83 2.72 9.43
C GLU A 446 21.85 1.53 10.38
N CYS A 447 20.86 0.65 10.28
CA CYS A 447 20.87 -0.66 10.93
C CYS A 447 20.16 -1.72 10.08
N ASN A 448 20.49 -2.99 10.31
CA ASN A 448 19.88 -4.13 9.64
C ASN A 448 18.49 -4.39 10.20
N CYS A 449 17.48 -4.32 9.35
CA CYS A 449 16.08 -4.50 9.72
C CYS A 449 15.76 -5.91 10.21
N THR A 450 14.83 -5.99 11.14
CA THR A 450 14.16 -7.24 11.56
C THR A 450 12.65 -7.07 11.45
N THR A 451 11.91 -8.18 11.50
CA THR A 451 10.43 -8.13 11.51
C THR A 451 9.86 -7.51 12.78
N GLN A 452 10.65 -7.38 13.85
CA GLN A 452 10.25 -6.71 15.09
C GLN A 452 10.44 -5.20 15.06
N THR A 453 11.22 -4.70 14.11
CA THR A 453 11.61 -3.28 14.04
C THR A 453 11.12 -2.57 12.80
N CYS A 454 11.07 -3.27 11.67
CA CYS A 454 10.76 -2.72 10.34
C CYS A 454 9.50 -3.36 9.70
N GLY A 455 8.71 -4.11 10.48
CA GLY A 455 7.50 -4.76 10.02
C GLY A 455 7.74 -6.02 9.18
N ALA A 456 6.73 -6.49 8.45
CA ALA A 456 6.72 -7.81 7.81
C ALA A 456 7.78 -7.99 6.70
N GLY A 457 8.27 -6.90 6.10
CA GLY A 457 9.22 -6.93 4.99
C GLY A 457 9.24 -5.62 4.21
N MET A 458 9.90 -5.62 3.06
CA MET A 458 10.00 -4.48 2.14
C MET A 458 8.77 -4.45 1.22
N ALA A 459 8.17 -3.29 1.02
CA ALA A 459 7.01 -3.10 0.16
C ALA A 459 7.30 -3.56 -1.28
N SER A 460 6.42 -4.41 -1.81
CA SER A 460 6.46 -4.88 -3.19
C SER A 460 5.10 -4.67 -3.84
N ALA A 461 5.02 -3.85 -4.88
CA ALA A 461 3.79 -3.61 -5.61
C ALA A 461 3.31 -4.88 -6.31
N ASN A 462 4.22 -5.61 -6.96
CA ASN A 462 3.91 -6.86 -7.63
C ASN A 462 3.42 -7.93 -6.64
N GLY A 463 4.13 -8.12 -5.52
CA GLY A 463 3.74 -9.08 -4.49
C GLY A 463 2.37 -8.74 -3.88
N ALA A 464 2.11 -7.47 -3.57
CA ALA A 464 0.86 -7.00 -3.00
C ALA A 464 -0.33 -7.20 -3.97
N VAL A 465 -0.17 -6.84 -5.26
CA VAL A 465 -1.18 -7.05 -6.30
C VAL A 465 -1.46 -8.54 -6.49
N PHE A 466 -0.42 -9.40 -6.49
CA PHE A 466 -0.59 -10.85 -6.55
C PHE A 466 -1.43 -11.38 -5.37
N GLN A 467 -1.17 -10.91 -4.16
CA GLN A 467 -1.97 -11.27 -2.98
C GLN A 467 -3.41 -10.73 -3.10
N ALA A 468 -3.60 -9.52 -3.64
CA ALA A 468 -4.93 -8.91 -3.81
C ALA A 468 -5.81 -9.67 -4.81
N LEU A 469 -5.23 -10.31 -5.81
CA LEU A 469 -5.95 -11.13 -6.79
C LEU A 469 -6.59 -12.40 -6.19
N ARG A 470 -6.17 -12.84 -5.00
CA ARG A 470 -6.77 -14.01 -4.33
C ARG A 470 -8.23 -13.73 -3.97
N PRO A 471 -9.11 -14.74 -3.96
CA PRO A 471 -10.47 -14.57 -3.47
C PRO A 471 -10.49 -14.13 -2.00
N ILE A 472 -11.65 -13.79 -1.49
CA ILE A 472 -11.89 -13.50 -0.07
C ILE A 472 -12.72 -14.63 0.49
N ALA A 473 -12.17 -15.40 1.43
CA ALA A 473 -12.91 -16.35 2.22
C ALA A 473 -13.69 -15.61 3.32
N ALA A 474 -15.02 -15.67 3.26
CA ALA A 474 -15.91 -15.05 4.22
C ALA A 474 -16.79 -16.10 4.90
N VAL A 475 -17.09 -15.92 6.18
CA VAL A 475 -17.89 -16.86 6.96
C VAL A 475 -18.92 -16.11 7.81
N ALA A 476 -20.19 -16.36 7.55
CA ALA A 476 -21.26 -15.94 8.44
C ALA A 476 -21.37 -16.93 9.61
N LEU A 477 -21.13 -16.44 10.82
CA LEU A 477 -21.19 -17.25 12.03
C LEU A 477 -22.63 -17.47 12.51
N PRO A 478 -22.96 -18.68 13.01
CA PRO A 478 -24.22 -18.91 13.70
C PRO A 478 -24.24 -18.13 15.03
N THR A 479 -25.39 -17.52 15.34
CA THR A 479 -25.64 -16.81 16.60
C THR A 479 -26.29 -17.75 17.61
N GLY A 480 -25.52 -18.25 18.57
CA GLY A 480 -26.00 -19.17 19.60
C GLY A 480 -26.39 -20.58 19.07
N PHE A 481 -25.96 -21.60 19.73
CA PHE A 481 -26.31 -22.96 19.37
C PHE A 481 -26.26 -23.87 20.60
N SER A 482 -26.96 -25.01 20.53
CA SER A 482 -26.93 -26.03 21.59
C SER A 482 -26.03 -27.20 21.17
N ALA A 483 -25.37 -27.83 22.11
CA ALA A 483 -24.60 -29.03 21.91
C ALA A 483 -25.38 -30.10 21.12
N GLY A 484 -24.77 -30.70 20.10
CA GLY A 484 -25.38 -31.72 19.25
C GLY A 484 -26.40 -31.18 18.23
N SER A 485 -26.71 -29.86 18.24
CA SER A 485 -27.56 -29.27 17.19
C SER A 485 -26.82 -29.22 15.85
N ARG A 486 -27.58 -29.30 14.75
CA ARG A 486 -27.00 -29.10 13.41
C ARG A 486 -26.73 -27.63 13.17
N LEU A 487 -25.46 -27.27 12.91
CA LEU A 487 -25.02 -25.93 12.55
C LEU A 487 -24.82 -25.82 11.05
N VAL A 488 -25.23 -24.70 10.47
CA VAL A 488 -24.88 -24.33 9.10
C VAL A 488 -23.56 -23.57 9.13
N LEU A 489 -22.61 -24.02 8.33
CA LEU A 489 -21.35 -23.35 8.03
C LEU A 489 -21.57 -22.57 6.75
N ASP A 490 -21.76 -21.26 6.85
CA ASP A 490 -22.13 -20.40 5.72
C ASP A 490 -20.93 -19.60 5.21
N GLY A 491 -20.35 -20.05 4.10
CA GLY A 491 -19.28 -19.39 3.36
C GLY A 491 -19.78 -18.63 2.12
N SER A 492 -21.11 -18.53 1.91
CA SER A 492 -21.69 -17.93 0.70
C SER A 492 -21.40 -16.43 0.54
N GLY A 493 -20.94 -15.77 1.61
CA GLY A 493 -20.47 -14.39 1.56
C GLY A 493 -19.07 -14.21 0.95
N SER A 494 -18.37 -15.30 0.60
CA SER A 494 -17.06 -15.23 -0.07
C SER A 494 -17.17 -14.64 -1.48
N ALA A 495 -16.10 -13.97 -1.93
CA ALA A 495 -16.07 -13.33 -3.26
C ALA A 495 -14.71 -13.54 -3.96
N ALA A 496 -14.75 -13.56 -5.28
CA ALA A 496 -13.56 -13.51 -6.11
C ALA A 496 -13.11 -12.06 -6.34
N ALA A 497 -11.88 -11.86 -6.80
CA ALA A 497 -11.37 -10.59 -7.29
C ALA A 497 -12.09 -10.14 -8.57
N CYS A 498 -11.88 -8.89 -8.99
CA CYS A 498 -12.42 -8.35 -10.23
C CYS A 498 -12.06 -9.25 -11.43
N ASN A 499 -13.00 -9.46 -12.33
CA ASN A 499 -12.86 -10.34 -13.51
C ASN A 499 -12.59 -11.83 -13.20
N ALA A 500 -12.83 -12.27 -11.98
CA ALA A 500 -12.78 -13.68 -11.59
C ALA A 500 -14.14 -14.14 -11.01
N THR A 501 -14.34 -15.46 -10.93
CA THR A 501 -15.52 -16.08 -10.30
C THR A 501 -15.04 -17.11 -9.28
N LEU A 502 -15.85 -17.41 -8.27
CA LEU A 502 -15.56 -18.53 -7.38
C LEU A 502 -15.81 -19.86 -8.10
N ALA A 503 -14.83 -20.75 -8.04
CA ALA A 503 -14.87 -22.08 -8.66
C ALA A 503 -15.18 -23.18 -7.64
N GLY A 504 -14.89 -22.99 -6.35
CA GLY A 504 -15.12 -24.02 -5.35
C GLY A 504 -15.01 -23.53 -3.91
N TYR A 505 -15.56 -24.36 -3.03
CA TYR A 505 -15.49 -24.25 -1.58
C TYR A 505 -15.01 -25.60 -1.05
N HIS A 506 -14.27 -25.57 0.07
CA HIS A 506 -13.90 -26.79 0.77
C HIS A 506 -13.80 -26.53 2.28
N TRP A 507 -14.62 -27.24 3.06
CA TRP A 507 -14.65 -27.19 4.51
C TRP A 507 -13.95 -28.41 5.09
N ARG A 508 -13.05 -28.21 6.04
CA ARG A 508 -12.40 -29.31 6.77
C ARG A 508 -12.28 -29.02 8.26
N VAL A 509 -12.24 -30.06 9.07
CA VAL A 509 -11.92 -29.96 10.49
C VAL A 509 -10.41 -29.99 10.67
N LEU A 510 -9.85 -28.97 11.35
CA LEU A 510 -8.44 -28.94 11.73
C LEU A 510 -8.22 -29.56 13.12
N GLN A 511 -9.17 -29.30 14.04
CA GLN A 511 -9.15 -29.84 15.39
C GLN A 511 -10.57 -30.28 15.80
N PRO A 512 -10.74 -31.44 16.45
CA PRO A 512 -9.70 -32.44 16.76
C PRO A 512 -9.16 -33.10 15.49
N SER A 513 -7.87 -33.41 15.45
CA SER A 513 -7.23 -34.11 14.33
C SER A 513 -7.46 -35.62 14.36
N SER A 514 -7.68 -36.20 15.55
CA SER A 514 -8.08 -37.60 15.75
C SER A 514 -9.60 -37.70 15.84
N ASN A 515 -10.18 -38.54 14.99
CA ASN A 515 -11.63 -38.76 14.89
C ASN A 515 -12.42 -37.43 14.67
N PRO A 516 -12.14 -36.67 13.59
CA PRO A 516 -12.80 -35.40 13.34
C PRO A 516 -14.31 -35.63 13.10
N PRO A 517 -15.17 -34.71 13.57
CA PRO A 517 -16.59 -34.77 13.27
C PRO A 517 -16.84 -34.63 11.76
N ALA A 518 -17.81 -35.35 11.25
CA ALA A 518 -18.16 -35.31 9.83
C ALA A 518 -18.83 -33.99 9.46
N ILE A 519 -18.39 -33.41 8.36
CA ILE A 519 -19.04 -32.27 7.73
C ILE A 519 -19.93 -32.78 6.60
N THR A 520 -21.19 -32.38 6.61
CA THR A 520 -22.12 -32.68 5.50
C THR A 520 -21.98 -31.63 4.41
N ASN A 521 -21.84 -32.08 3.16
CA ASN A 521 -21.61 -31.25 1.98
C ASN A 521 -20.37 -30.32 2.10
N PRO A 522 -19.17 -30.89 2.38
CA PRO A 522 -17.98 -30.09 2.68
C PRO A 522 -17.53 -29.19 1.49
N ASP A 523 -17.90 -29.52 0.27
CA ASP A 523 -17.53 -28.80 -0.95
C ASP A 523 -18.61 -27.79 -1.41
N SER A 524 -19.53 -27.43 -0.50
CA SER A 524 -20.60 -26.47 -0.75
C SER A 524 -20.33 -25.14 -0.04
N ALA A 525 -20.82 -24.04 -0.63
CA ALA A 525 -20.86 -22.73 0.03
C ALA A 525 -21.55 -22.81 1.40
N ARG A 526 -22.55 -23.69 1.54
CA ARG A 526 -23.28 -23.98 2.78
C ARG A 526 -23.11 -25.44 3.14
N ALA A 527 -22.22 -25.71 4.06
CA ALA A 527 -22.01 -27.01 4.67
C ALA A 527 -22.73 -27.09 6.03
N SER A 528 -22.71 -28.26 6.68
CA SER A 528 -23.22 -28.36 8.04
C SER A 528 -22.44 -29.38 8.88
N ILE A 529 -22.43 -29.13 10.19
CA ILE A 529 -21.77 -29.99 11.20
C ILE A 529 -22.63 -30.06 12.44
N LEU A 530 -22.46 -31.11 13.25
CA LEU A 530 -23.05 -31.16 14.59
C LEU A 530 -22.22 -30.32 15.55
N ALA A 531 -22.88 -29.48 16.35
CA ALA A 531 -22.23 -28.60 17.32
C ALA A 531 -21.47 -29.44 18.37
N PRO A 532 -20.28 -28.97 18.81
CA PRO A 532 -19.52 -29.62 19.86
C PRO A 532 -20.29 -29.61 21.20
N ALA A 533 -20.16 -30.69 21.97
CA ALA A 533 -20.56 -30.70 23.38
C ALA A 533 -19.40 -30.16 24.24
N ALA A 534 -19.71 -29.36 25.26
CA ALA A 534 -18.69 -28.88 26.20
C ALA A 534 -17.99 -30.09 26.91
N PRO A 535 -16.66 -30.04 27.09
CA PRO A 535 -15.72 -28.96 26.83
C PRO A 535 -15.08 -28.97 25.41
N THR A 536 -15.60 -29.74 24.47
CA THR A 536 -15.00 -29.96 23.15
C THR A 536 -14.97 -28.67 22.33
N ARG A 537 -13.85 -28.44 21.64
CA ARG A 537 -13.64 -27.33 20.72
C ARG A 537 -13.39 -27.89 19.31
N TYR A 538 -14.05 -27.32 18.31
CA TYR A 538 -13.76 -27.60 16.91
C TYR A 538 -13.06 -26.39 16.28
N THR A 539 -12.00 -26.63 15.52
CA THR A 539 -11.40 -25.64 14.64
C THR A 539 -11.61 -26.11 13.21
N LEU A 540 -12.29 -25.30 12.43
CA LEU A 540 -12.66 -25.57 11.04
C LEU A 540 -11.90 -24.62 10.11
N LEU A 541 -11.64 -25.06 8.89
CA LEU A 541 -11.08 -24.25 7.82
C LEU A 541 -12.03 -24.28 6.63
N LEU A 542 -12.44 -23.11 6.17
CA LEU A 542 -13.00 -22.92 4.84
C LEU A 542 -11.85 -22.55 3.89
N THR A 543 -11.75 -23.23 2.77
CA THR A 543 -10.93 -22.80 1.63
C THR A 543 -11.85 -22.49 0.46
N VAL A 544 -11.70 -21.32 -0.14
CA VAL A 544 -12.38 -20.91 -1.37
C VAL A 544 -11.37 -20.82 -2.51
N THR A 545 -11.76 -21.27 -3.69
CA THR A 545 -10.90 -21.25 -4.89
C THR A 545 -11.61 -20.48 -6.00
N ASP A 546 -10.88 -19.65 -6.71
CA ASP A 546 -11.41 -18.90 -7.85
C ASP A 546 -11.17 -19.61 -9.19
N SER A 547 -11.70 -19.01 -10.28
CA SER A 547 -11.60 -19.52 -11.66
C SER A 547 -10.17 -19.59 -12.21
N TYR A 548 -9.18 -19.00 -11.53
CA TYR A 548 -7.76 -19.08 -11.86
C TYR A 548 -6.98 -20.05 -10.96
N GLY A 549 -7.68 -20.79 -10.07
CA GLY A 549 -7.05 -21.72 -9.12
C GLY A 549 -6.37 -21.04 -7.92
N ARG A 550 -6.56 -19.72 -7.73
CA ARG A 550 -6.08 -19.00 -6.55
C ARG A 550 -7.03 -19.29 -5.40
N ASN A 551 -6.49 -19.39 -4.20
CA ASN A 551 -7.30 -19.72 -3.04
C ASN A 551 -7.06 -18.76 -1.88
N ASP A 552 -8.04 -18.71 -0.98
CA ASP A 552 -7.98 -18.06 0.32
C ASP A 552 -8.67 -18.93 1.35
N SER A 553 -8.37 -18.73 2.63
CA SER A 553 -8.92 -19.57 3.68
C SER A 553 -9.32 -18.78 4.92
N ALA A 554 -10.38 -19.22 5.56
CA ALA A 554 -10.91 -18.68 6.79
C ALA A 554 -11.01 -19.77 7.87
N THR A 555 -10.59 -19.45 9.09
CA THR A 555 -10.70 -20.36 10.24
C THR A 555 -11.91 -20.00 11.08
N VAL A 556 -12.68 -21.01 11.48
CA VAL A 556 -13.83 -20.90 12.39
C VAL A 556 -13.56 -21.76 13.63
N VAL A 557 -13.81 -21.20 14.79
CA VAL A 557 -13.73 -21.91 16.06
C VAL A 557 -15.13 -22.01 16.65
N LEU A 558 -15.56 -23.23 16.91
CA LEU A 558 -16.81 -23.56 17.61
C LEU A 558 -16.46 -24.13 18.99
N GLN A 559 -16.98 -23.53 20.05
CA GLN A 559 -16.74 -24.00 21.42
C GLN A 559 -17.98 -23.73 22.28
N SER A 560 -18.50 -24.77 22.92
CA SER A 560 -19.73 -24.72 23.74
C SER A 560 -20.92 -24.20 22.93
N ASP A 561 -21.34 -22.94 23.14
CA ASP A 561 -22.45 -22.26 22.48
C ASP A 561 -22.01 -21.05 21.62
N GLN A 562 -20.70 -20.90 21.43
CA GLN A 562 -20.11 -19.76 20.74
C GLN A 562 -19.34 -20.18 19.49
N ALA A 563 -19.36 -19.29 18.49
CA ALA A 563 -18.55 -19.40 17.29
C ALA A 563 -17.74 -18.11 17.10
N THR A 564 -16.45 -18.26 16.76
CA THR A 564 -15.55 -17.13 16.49
C THR A 564 -14.79 -17.32 15.18
N THR A 565 -14.49 -16.23 14.50
CA THR A 565 -13.67 -16.21 13.29
C THR A 565 -13.00 -14.85 13.15
N THR A 566 -11.86 -14.79 12.47
CA THR A 566 -11.23 -13.54 12.01
C THR A 566 -11.66 -13.17 10.58
N ALA A 567 -12.39 -14.06 9.91
CA ALA A 567 -12.89 -13.80 8.56
C ALA A 567 -14.05 -12.79 8.58
N PRO A 568 -14.24 -11.99 7.52
CA PRO A 568 -15.44 -11.17 7.37
C PRO A 568 -16.69 -12.04 7.25
N ALA A 569 -17.85 -11.55 7.69
CA ALA A 569 -19.13 -12.22 7.50
C ALA A 569 -19.54 -12.31 6.02
N GLY A 570 -19.07 -11.36 5.22
CA GLY A 570 -19.26 -11.35 3.77
C GLY A 570 -18.27 -10.38 3.14
N ALA A 571 -17.88 -10.65 1.91
CA ALA A 571 -17.16 -9.70 1.07
C ALA A 571 -18.22 -8.76 0.45
N GLY A 572 -18.55 -7.68 1.15
CA GLY A 572 -19.56 -6.73 0.69
C GLY A 572 -19.08 -5.90 -0.50
N GLY A 573 -20.02 -5.52 -1.39
CA GLY A 573 -19.75 -4.62 -2.49
C GLY A 573 -19.40 -5.30 -3.83
N SER A 574 -18.92 -4.50 -4.78
CA SER A 574 -18.44 -4.99 -6.07
C SER A 574 -16.93 -5.23 -6.04
N PRO A 575 -16.44 -6.36 -6.53
CA PRO A 575 -15.00 -6.59 -6.62
C PRO A 575 -14.32 -5.64 -7.64
N CYS A 576 -15.06 -5.06 -8.57
CA CYS A 576 -14.59 -4.04 -9.50
C CYS A 576 -15.10 -2.68 -9.06
N LEU A 577 -14.21 -1.72 -8.86
CA LEU A 577 -14.59 -0.35 -8.49
C LEU A 577 -15.30 0.33 -9.66
N ALA A 578 -16.45 0.95 -9.38
CA ALA A 578 -17.15 1.78 -10.37
C ALA A 578 -16.37 3.09 -10.58
N ALA A 579 -16.26 3.53 -11.84
CA ALA A 579 -15.58 4.77 -12.15
C ALA A 579 -16.24 5.97 -11.45
N VAL A 580 -15.45 6.84 -10.85
CA VAL A 580 -15.88 8.13 -10.32
C VAL A 580 -15.96 9.11 -11.48
N SER A 581 -17.16 9.61 -11.74
CA SER A 581 -17.37 10.67 -12.74
C SER A 581 -17.15 12.03 -12.07
N TYR A 582 -16.10 12.74 -12.50
CA TYR A 582 -15.80 14.08 -12.03
C TYR A 582 -15.58 15.04 -13.20
N SER A 583 -16.38 16.11 -13.26
CA SER A 583 -16.15 17.22 -14.18
C SER A 583 -15.39 18.32 -13.44
N VAL A 584 -14.14 18.56 -13.84
CA VAL A 584 -13.25 19.53 -13.22
C VAL A 584 -13.73 20.95 -13.45
N PRO A 585 -14.11 21.75 -12.43
CA PRO A 585 -14.20 23.19 -12.58
C PRO A 585 -12.79 23.78 -12.84
N PRO A 586 -12.67 24.91 -13.56
CA PRO A 586 -11.39 25.58 -13.68
C PRO A 586 -10.89 26.02 -12.30
N PRO A 587 -9.54 26.01 -12.04
CA PRO A 587 -9.01 26.43 -10.76
C PRO A 587 -9.31 27.91 -10.55
N ASN A 588 -9.87 28.25 -9.38
CA ASN A 588 -9.90 29.65 -8.93
C ASN A 588 -8.45 30.08 -8.70
N SER A 589 -8.03 31.13 -9.35
CA SER A 589 -6.71 31.74 -9.11
C SER A 589 -6.60 32.14 -7.63
N PRO A 590 -5.48 31.86 -6.93
CA PRO A 590 -5.32 32.19 -5.54
C PRO A 590 -5.44 33.70 -5.32
N ALA A 591 -6.29 34.09 -4.38
CA ALA A 591 -6.40 35.45 -3.93
C ALA A 591 -5.08 35.86 -3.26
N VAL A 592 -4.46 36.92 -3.76
CA VAL A 592 -3.28 37.54 -3.16
C VAL A 592 -3.67 38.07 -1.79
N ALA A 593 -3.13 37.48 -0.71
CA ALA A 593 -3.42 37.87 0.66
C ALA A 593 -2.85 39.26 0.95
N SER A 594 -3.74 40.24 1.18
CA SER A 594 -3.36 41.53 1.76
C SER A 594 -3.30 41.39 3.30
N SER A 595 -2.15 41.75 3.88
CA SER A 595 -1.86 41.68 5.31
C SER A 595 -2.68 42.71 6.10
N SER A 596 -3.55 42.23 7.04
CA SER A 596 -4.00 43.04 8.18
C SER A 596 -4.18 42.14 9.42
N GLY A 597 -3.57 42.51 10.55
CA GLY A 597 -3.42 41.72 11.74
C GLY A 597 -4.61 41.73 12.70
N GLY A 598 -4.69 40.77 13.61
CA GLY A 598 -5.55 40.72 14.75
C GLY A 598 -5.55 39.35 15.46
N GLY A 599 -5.16 39.32 16.73
CA GLY A 599 -4.78 38.16 17.51
C GLY A 599 -5.86 37.47 18.32
N GLY A 600 -5.53 36.33 18.91
CA GLY A 600 -6.26 35.65 19.99
C GLY A 600 -5.93 34.17 20.12
N GLY A 601 -5.37 33.75 21.27
CA GLY A 601 -4.64 32.53 21.52
C GLY A 601 -5.40 31.30 21.98
N GLY A 602 -4.66 30.21 22.12
CA GLY A 602 -5.03 28.94 22.76
C GLY A 602 -4.10 27.81 22.33
N GLY A 603 -3.30 27.26 23.26
CA GLY A 603 -2.17 26.41 22.96
C GLY A 603 -2.51 24.93 22.85
N GLY A 604 -1.68 24.23 22.10
CA GLY A 604 -1.60 22.78 22.00
C GLY A 604 -0.51 22.42 20.98
N GLY A 605 0.58 21.77 21.45
CA GLY A 605 1.78 21.56 20.67
C GLY A 605 1.63 20.45 19.64
N GLY A 606 1.63 20.81 18.36
CA GLY A 606 1.87 19.92 17.24
C GLY A 606 3.31 20.06 16.75
N GLY A 607 4.05 18.96 16.70
CA GLY A 607 5.44 18.97 16.27
C GLY A 607 5.56 19.13 14.75
N ALA A 608 6.11 20.24 14.30
CA ALA A 608 6.49 20.44 12.92
C ALA A 608 7.63 19.52 12.53
N ILE A 609 7.55 18.91 11.37
CA ILE A 609 8.65 18.17 10.76
C ILE A 609 9.63 19.22 10.22
N ASP A 610 10.76 19.40 10.94
CA ASP A 610 11.77 20.35 10.57
C ASP A 610 12.69 19.77 9.51
N VAL A 611 12.64 20.29 8.29
CA VAL A 611 13.53 19.96 7.17
C VAL A 611 15.00 20.21 7.54
N LEU A 612 15.29 21.17 8.40
CA LEU A 612 16.63 21.45 8.93
C LEU A 612 17.10 20.35 9.91
N THR A 613 16.21 19.71 10.64
CA THR A 613 16.58 18.57 11.51
C THR A 613 17.00 17.36 10.67
N LEU A 614 16.42 17.17 9.48
CA LEU A 614 16.84 16.13 8.52
C LEU A 614 18.26 16.39 7.99
N LEU A 615 18.63 17.66 7.72
CA LEU A 615 19.99 18.02 7.31
C LEU A 615 21.02 17.77 8.44
N ALA A 616 20.68 18.09 9.71
CA ALA A 616 21.58 17.89 10.84
C ALA A 616 21.84 16.40 11.12
N LEU A 617 20.85 15.53 10.90
CA LEU A 617 20.99 14.08 11.05
C LEU A 617 21.81 13.44 9.92
N ALA A 618 21.76 13.98 8.72
CA ALA A 618 22.60 13.54 7.60
C ALA A 618 24.08 13.94 7.78
N LEU A 619 24.35 15.03 8.51
CA LEU A 619 25.71 15.56 8.76
C LEU A 619 26.34 15.05 10.07
N GLY A 620 25.53 14.53 11.01
CA GLY A 620 25.99 14.09 12.33
C GLY A 620 26.71 12.72 12.39
N GLY A 621 26.77 12.00 11.29
CA GLY A 621 27.32 10.63 11.22
C GLY A 621 28.84 10.51 11.10
N ARG A 622 29.61 11.60 11.21
CA ARG A 622 31.08 11.55 11.15
C ARG A 622 31.74 12.44 12.19
N HIS A 623 31.83 12.03 13.41
CA HIS A 623 32.95 12.40 14.32
C HIS A 623 32.98 11.48 15.55
N SER A 624 33.72 10.40 15.45
CA SER A 624 34.45 9.83 16.58
C SER A 624 35.67 9.07 16.07
N SER A 625 36.69 9.81 15.64
CA SER A 625 38.07 9.31 15.70
C SER A 625 38.79 10.17 16.72
N ARG A 626 38.92 9.65 17.93
CA ARG A 626 39.80 10.24 18.96
C ARG A 626 41.25 10.10 18.49
N CYS A 627 41.86 11.19 18.10
CA CYS A 627 43.32 11.30 18.17
C CYS A 627 43.70 11.82 19.55
N ALA A 628 44.33 10.96 20.33
CA ALA A 628 45.00 11.37 21.56
C ALA A 628 46.24 12.24 21.21
N ALA A 629 46.33 13.39 21.84
CA ALA A 629 47.49 14.27 21.70
C ALA A 629 48.70 13.65 22.40
N SER A 630 49.79 13.44 21.67
CA SER A 630 51.13 13.45 22.23
C SER A 630 52.00 14.34 21.34
N SER A 631 52.78 15.17 22.05
CA SER A 631 53.65 16.22 21.59
C SER A 631 54.75 15.77 20.62
N HIS A 632 55.13 16.68 19.70
CA HIS A 632 56.34 16.72 18.85
C HIS A 632 56.37 15.91 17.55
N GLY A 633 56.45 16.64 16.41
CA GLY A 633 57.09 16.10 15.23
C GLY A 633 56.47 16.56 13.89
N ARG A 634 57.20 17.40 13.21
CA ARG A 634 56.97 17.91 11.84
C ARG A 634 56.56 16.84 10.84
N CYS A 635 55.59 17.13 9.99
CA CYS A 635 55.35 16.34 8.79
C CYS A 635 55.64 17.20 7.55
N ALA A 636 56.60 16.71 6.74
CA ALA A 636 56.95 17.26 5.44
C ALA A 636 56.04 16.72 4.34
N ARG A 637 55.83 17.52 3.32
CA ARG A 637 55.09 17.21 2.10
C ARG A 637 55.75 16.08 1.28
N ARG A 638 54.95 15.14 0.83
CA ARG A 638 54.89 14.66 -0.56
C ARG A 638 53.48 14.21 -0.89
#